data_0a70cf0b2f044007499ca3763a03cfc4
#
_entry.id   0a70cf0b2f044007499ca3763a03cfc4
#
_cell.length_a   1.000
_cell.length_b   1.000
_cell.length_c   1.000
_cell.angle_alpha   90.00
_cell.angle_beta   90.00
_cell.angle_gamma   90.00
#
_symmetry.space_group_name_H-M   'P 1'
#
loop_
_entity.id
_entity.type
_entity.pdbx_description
1 polymer ?
#
loop_
_entity_poly.entity_id
_entity_poly.type
_entity_poly.pdbx_seq_one_letter_code
_entity_poly.pdbx_strand_id
1 'polypeptide(L)'
;MVYNSNIKNIKKKRGNMDLEKLENEIKYTFKNKELLKKALTHTSYANEKRIESNEKLEFLGDSILEFISSKYLYSNYPSLKEGEMTKVRATVVCEKSLYKIAKKHNFSEFLYLGKSEQLTGGKDRPAILADSVEAIIAAMYLDGGLKEVEKFIINNLKEEIEIATKHVGDRDYKTVLQEKLQEHGDVRIVYEITKEEGPDHNKSFEAQVSLNGKVLAKGKGKSKKEAHMQAAKKALENMK
;
A
#
# COMPACT_ATOMS: atom_id res chain seq x y z
N MET A 1 22.84 10.96 -49.08
CA MET A 1 22.35 9.66 -48.54
C MET A 1 22.33 9.57 -47.00
N VAL A 2 22.31 10.68 -46.27
CA VAL A 2 22.35 10.70 -44.78
C VAL A 2 20.99 10.99 -44.17
N TYR A 3 19.98 11.41 -44.96
CA TYR A 3 18.66 11.82 -44.43
C TYR A 3 17.69 10.64 -44.15
N ASN A 4 17.94 9.46 -44.72
CA ASN A 4 17.02 8.30 -44.58
C ASN A 4 17.31 7.39 -43.35
N SER A 5 18.45 7.49 -42.72
CA SER A 5 18.78 6.69 -41.54
C SER A 5 18.16 7.22 -40.23
N ASN A 6 17.98 8.54 -40.14
CA ASN A 6 17.39 9.17 -38.94
C ASN A 6 15.86 8.98 -38.84
N ILE A 7 15.16 8.89 -39.98
CA ILE A 7 13.70 8.67 -39.99
C ILE A 7 13.32 7.23 -39.59
N LYS A 8 14.16 6.25 -39.93
CA LYS A 8 13.95 4.85 -39.51
C LYS A 8 14.18 4.66 -38.00
N ASN A 9 15.12 5.37 -37.40
CA ASN A 9 15.36 5.34 -35.95
C ASN A 9 14.28 6.09 -35.14
N ILE A 10 13.68 7.15 -35.69
CA ILE A 10 12.59 7.89 -35.03
C ILE A 10 11.27 7.11 -35.09
N LYS A 11 11.01 6.34 -36.15
CA LYS A 11 9.82 5.47 -36.26
C LYS A 11 9.93 4.20 -35.40
N LYS A 12 11.14 3.73 -35.06
CA LYS A 12 11.35 2.57 -34.17
C LYS A 12 11.14 2.91 -32.69
N LYS A 13 11.22 4.19 -32.29
CA LYS A 13 11.01 4.64 -30.89
C LYS A 13 9.56 4.92 -30.49
N ARG A 14 8.60 4.87 -31.41
CA ARG A 14 7.18 5.20 -31.12
C ARG A 14 6.28 4.01 -30.77
N GLY A 15 6.82 2.81 -30.56
CA GLY A 15 6.00 1.60 -30.31
C GLY A 15 6.52 0.59 -29.31
N ASN A 16 7.76 0.70 -28.85
CA ASN A 16 8.30 -0.22 -27.82
C ASN A 16 8.60 0.60 -26.57
N MET A 17 7.90 0.29 -25.48
CA MET A 17 8.29 0.78 -24.15
C MET A 17 9.71 0.29 -23.85
N ASP A 18 10.50 1.18 -23.27
CA ASP A 18 11.88 0.86 -22.86
C ASP A 18 11.85 -0.01 -21.59
N LEU A 19 11.62 -1.32 -21.77
CA LEU A 19 11.55 -2.26 -20.67
C LEU A 19 12.89 -2.40 -19.93
N GLU A 20 14.01 -2.12 -20.59
CA GLU A 20 15.33 -2.12 -19.96
C GLU A 20 15.43 -1.02 -18.90
N LYS A 21 14.81 0.14 -19.15
CA LYS A 21 14.70 1.21 -18.13
C LYS A 21 13.97 0.70 -16.89
N LEU A 22 12.84 0.04 -17.06
CA LEU A 22 12.08 -0.53 -15.93
C LEU A 22 12.87 -1.59 -15.18
N GLU A 23 13.55 -2.49 -15.88
CA GLU A 23 14.40 -3.51 -15.27
C GLU A 23 15.52 -2.93 -14.41
N ASN A 24 16.11 -1.82 -14.86
CA ASN A 24 17.11 -1.08 -14.09
C ASN A 24 16.48 -0.45 -12.81
N GLU A 25 15.28 0.11 -12.91
CA GLU A 25 14.54 0.69 -11.78
C GLU A 25 14.21 -0.36 -10.71
N ILE A 26 13.72 -1.54 -11.11
CA ILE A 26 13.38 -2.64 -10.20
C ILE A 26 14.59 -3.50 -9.82
N LYS A 27 15.75 -3.26 -10.43
CA LYS A 27 17.02 -4.01 -10.24
C LYS A 27 16.88 -5.51 -10.52
N TYR A 28 16.09 -5.84 -11.55
CA TYR A 28 15.90 -7.22 -11.99
C TYR A 28 15.78 -7.29 -13.51
N THR A 29 16.58 -8.15 -14.14
CA THR A 29 16.57 -8.39 -15.60
C THR A 29 15.81 -9.67 -15.89
N PHE A 30 14.68 -9.57 -16.59
CA PHE A 30 13.88 -10.73 -16.98
C PHE A 30 14.54 -11.55 -18.06
N LYS A 31 14.58 -12.86 -17.87
CA LYS A 31 14.94 -13.83 -18.90
C LYS A 31 13.85 -13.92 -19.96
N ASN A 32 12.60 -13.93 -19.51
CA ASN A 32 11.42 -13.92 -20.38
C ASN A 32 10.73 -12.53 -20.35
N LYS A 33 11.03 -11.69 -21.34
CA LYS A 33 10.45 -10.36 -21.46
C LYS A 33 8.92 -10.34 -21.67
N GLU A 34 8.34 -11.44 -22.15
CA GLU A 34 6.89 -11.53 -22.36
C GLU A 34 6.14 -11.60 -21.00
N LEU A 35 6.75 -12.17 -19.95
CA LEU A 35 6.19 -12.11 -18.59
C LEU A 35 6.11 -10.67 -18.10
N LEU A 36 7.17 -9.87 -18.29
CA LEU A 36 7.17 -8.47 -17.92
C LEU A 36 6.13 -7.67 -18.71
N LYS A 37 6.04 -7.87 -20.01
CA LYS A 37 5.00 -7.20 -20.83
C LYS A 37 3.60 -7.56 -20.36
N LYS A 38 3.35 -8.84 -20.08
CA LYS A 38 2.06 -9.31 -19.58
C LYS A 38 1.73 -8.67 -18.23
N ALA A 39 2.69 -8.58 -17.31
CA ALA A 39 2.49 -7.93 -16.00
C ALA A 39 2.11 -6.43 -16.13
N LEU A 40 2.58 -5.76 -17.16
CA LEU A 40 2.27 -4.36 -17.45
C LEU A 40 1.01 -4.16 -18.30
N THR A 41 0.33 -5.24 -18.72
CA THR A 41 -0.82 -5.21 -19.63
C THR A 41 -2.12 -5.19 -18.85
N HIS A 42 -2.72 -4.01 -18.69
CA HIS A 42 -4.01 -3.85 -18.06
C HIS A 42 -5.15 -4.40 -18.94
N THR A 43 -6.25 -4.82 -18.32
CA THR A 43 -7.46 -5.38 -18.97
C THR A 43 -7.99 -4.54 -20.11
N SER A 44 -7.98 -3.20 -19.98
CA SER A 44 -8.47 -2.30 -21.03
C SER A 44 -7.68 -2.42 -22.34
N TYR A 45 -6.35 -2.55 -22.23
CA TYR A 45 -5.49 -2.77 -23.41
C TYR A 45 -5.61 -4.20 -23.94
N ALA A 46 -5.65 -5.17 -23.03
CA ALA A 46 -5.81 -6.58 -23.37
C ALA A 46 -7.07 -6.83 -24.21
N ASN A 47 -8.19 -6.23 -23.82
CA ASN A 47 -9.46 -6.30 -24.55
C ASN A 47 -9.38 -5.65 -25.93
N GLU A 48 -8.75 -4.46 -26.06
CA GLU A 48 -8.56 -3.79 -27.35
C GLU A 48 -7.68 -4.63 -28.31
N LYS A 49 -6.69 -5.33 -27.77
CA LYS A 49 -5.71 -6.11 -28.56
C LYS A 49 -6.04 -7.59 -28.67
N ARG A 50 -7.05 -8.07 -27.95
CA ARG A 50 -7.43 -9.50 -27.87
C ARG A 50 -6.25 -10.38 -27.41
N ILE A 51 -5.56 -9.94 -26.36
CA ILE A 51 -4.45 -10.64 -25.71
C ILE A 51 -4.78 -10.87 -24.23
N GLU A 52 -3.93 -11.60 -23.51
CA GLU A 52 -4.09 -11.80 -22.07
C GLU A 52 -3.72 -10.54 -21.27
N SER A 53 -4.51 -10.26 -20.22
CA SER A 53 -4.25 -9.20 -19.23
C SER A 53 -3.32 -9.68 -18.12
N ASN A 54 -2.98 -8.76 -17.21
CA ASN A 54 -2.19 -9.02 -16.00
C ASN A 54 -2.99 -9.65 -14.85
N GLU A 55 -4.33 -9.79 -14.91
CA GLU A 55 -5.19 -10.22 -13.79
C GLU A 55 -4.76 -11.55 -13.15
N LYS A 56 -4.34 -12.54 -13.95
CA LYS A 56 -3.85 -13.81 -13.40
C LYS A 56 -2.50 -13.67 -12.70
N LEU A 57 -1.67 -12.75 -13.14
CA LEU A 57 -0.39 -12.44 -12.48
C LEU A 57 -0.63 -11.64 -11.19
N GLU A 58 -1.54 -10.68 -11.20
CA GLU A 58 -2.01 -9.95 -10.02
C GLU A 58 -2.47 -10.93 -8.92
N PHE A 59 -3.41 -11.82 -9.23
CA PHE A 59 -3.90 -12.84 -8.30
C PHE A 59 -2.76 -13.70 -7.68
N LEU A 60 -1.79 -14.12 -8.50
CA LEU A 60 -0.64 -14.88 -8.00
C LEU A 60 0.29 -13.99 -7.17
N GLY A 61 0.49 -12.75 -7.62
CA GLY A 61 1.38 -11.78 -6.98
C GLY A 61 0.92 -11.38 -5.59
N ASP A 62 -0.38 -11.15 -5.40
CA ASP A 62 -0.99 -10.90 -4.09
C ASP A 62 -0.63 -12.03 -3.09
N SER A 63 -0.86 -13.28 -3.48
CA SER A 63 -0.54 -14.45 -2.65
C SER A 63 0.95 -14.55 -2.28
N ILE A 64 1.85 -14.22 -3.23
CA ILE A 64 3.29 -14.21 -3.01
C ILE A 64 3.69 -13.08 -2.07
N LEU A 65 3.13 -11.90 -2.26
CA LEU A 65 3.35 -10.72 -1.45
C LEU A 65 2.96 -10.96 0.01
N GLU A 66 1.77 -11.54 0.23
CA GLU A 66 1.30 -11.91 1.56
C GLU A 66 2.20 -12.97 2.22
N PHE A 67 2.57 -14.00 1.48
CA PHE A 67 3.47 -15.05 1.98
C PHE A 67 4.83 -14.51 2.40
N ILE A 68 5.48 -13.72 1.55
CA ILE A 68 6.82 -13.17 1.82
C ILE A 68 6.77 -12.19 2.98
N SER A 69 5.74 -11.33 3.04
CA SER A 69 5.54 -10.38 4.15
C SER A 69 5.32 -11.12 5.46
N SER A 70 4.51 -12.18 5.46
CA SER A 70 4.28 -13.03 6.64
C SER A 70 5.55 -13.73 7.11
N LYS A 71 6.30 -14.35 6.18
CA LYS A 71 7.59 -14.99 6.45
C LYS A 71 8.58 -14.01 7.08
N TYR A 72 8.64 -12.79 6.53
CA TYR A 72 9.55 -11.76 7.04
C TYR A 72 9.18 -11.32 8.45
N LEU A 73 7.90 -11.06 8.73
CA LEU A 73 7.41 -10.72 10.05
C LEU A 73 7.70 -11.83 11.07
N TYR A 74 7.36 -13.06 10.74
CA TYR A 74 7.60 -14.23 11.58
C TYR A 74 9.09 -14.39 11.95
N SER A 75 9.97 -14.21 10.98
CA SER A 75 11.41 -14.43 11.18
C SER A 75 12.12 -13.28 11.90
N ASN A 76 11.66 -12.03 11.72
CA ASN A 76 12.39 -10.84 12.18
C ASN A 76 11.74 -10.15 13.40
N TYR A 77 10.47 -10.49 13.72
CA TYR A 77 9.73 -9.86 14.81
C TYR A 77 9.11 -10.90 15.76
N PRO A 78 9.94 -11.76 16.42
CA PRO A 78 9.45 -12.88 17.26
C PRO A 78 8.66 -12.42 18.49
N SER A 79 8.75 -11.15 18.88
CA SER A 79 7.99 -10.58 19.98
C SER A 79 6.54 -10.22 19.65
N LEU A 80 6.20 -10.12 18.34
CA LEU A 80 4.84 -9.83 17.92
C LEU A 80 3.95 -11.07 18.06
N LYS A 81 2.74 -10.86 18.56
CA LYS A 81 1.69 -11.87 18.56
C LYS A 81 1.08 -12.03 17.15
N GLU A 82 0.42 -13.17 16.91
CA GLU A 82 -0.23 -13.47 15.63
C GLU A 82 -1.14 -12.32 15.15
N GLY A 83 -2.05 -11.83 16.00
CA GLY A 83 -2.94 -10.73 15.63
C GLY A 83 -2.22 -9.40 15.35
N GLU A 84 -1.05 -9.16 15.95
CA GLU A 84 -0.21 -7.99 15.65
C GLU A 84 0.50 -8.16 14.30
N MET A 85 1.05 -9.34 14.01
CA MET A 85 1.62 -9.64 12.69
C MET A 85 0.59 -9.51 11.57
N THR A 86 -0.63 -9.97 11.79
CA THR A 86 -1.75 -9.84 10.84
C THR A 86 -2.10 -8.37 10.58
N LYS A 87 -2.14 -7.52 11.61
CA LYS A 87 -2.39 -6.07 11.46
C LYS A 87 -1.25 -5.37 10.71
N VAL A 88 0.01 -5.69 11.06
CA VAL A 88 1.18 -5.14 10.33
C VAL A 88 1.12 -5.53 8.87
N ARG A 89 0.94 -6.82 8.58
CA ARG A 89 0.83 -7.31 7.20
C ARG A 89 -0.25 -6.55 6.44
N ALA A 90 -1.49 -6.52 6.92
CA ALA A 90 -2.59 -5.79 6.26
C ALA A 90 -2.28 -4.31 6.03
N THR A 91 -1.49 -3.67 6.90
CA THR A 91 -1.08 -2.27 6.73
C THR A 91 -0.07 -2.09 5.59
N VAL A 92 0.86 -3.03 5.43
CA VAL A 92 2.00 -2.87 4.50
C VAL A 92 1.75 -3.46 3.11
N VAL A 93 0.78 -4.39 2.95
CA VAL A 93 0.43 -4.96 1.64
C VAL A 93 -0.82 -4.30 1.02
N CYS A 94 -1.35 -3.22 1.60
CA CYS A 94 -2.53 -2.53 1.09
C CYS A 94 -2.25 -1.73 -0.20
N GLU A 95 -3.30 -1.43 -0.97
CA GLU A 95 -3.25 -0.62 -2.19
C GLU A 95 -2.37 0.63 -2.03
N LYS A 96 -2.51 1.36 -0.93
CA LYS A 96 -1.74 2.59 -0.66
C LYS A 96 -0.23 2.35 -0.63
N SER A 97 0.23 1.26 -0.05
CA SER A 97 1.65 0.90 0.03
C SER A 97 2.15 0.44 -1.33
N LEU A 98 1.38 -0.37 -2.05
CA LEU A 98 1.73 -0.81 -3.41
C LEU A 98 1.76 0.36 -4.39
N TYR A 99 0.81 1.29 -4.31
CA TYR A 99 0.84 2.54 -5.07
C TYR A 99 2.15 3.32 -4.88
N LYS A 100 2.66 3.42 -3.64
CA LYS A 100 3.95 4.09 -3.38
C LYS A 100 5.11 3.35 -4.07
N ILE A 101 5.10 2.02 -4.05
CA ILE A 101 6.10 1.20 -4.76
C ILE A 101 6.03 1.49 -6.26
N ALA A 102 4.84 1.49 -6.86
CA ALA A 102 4.65 1.80 -8.26
C ALA A 102 5.15 3.20 -8.63
N LYS A 103 4.87 4.20 -7.79
CA LYS A 103 5.36 5.58 -8.00
C LYS A 103 6.88 5.67 -7.86
N LYS A 104 7.49 5.00 -6.89
CA LYS A 104 8.94 4.95 -6.69
C LYS A 104 9.69 4.41 -7.91
N HIS A 105 9.12 3.43 -8.58
CA HIS A 105 9.69 2.77 -9.76
C HIS A 105 9.11 3.28 -11.09
N ASN A 106 8.34 4.38 -11.09
CA ASN A 106 7.75 5.01 -12.28
C ASN A 106 6.90 4.07 -13.14
N PHE A 107 6.17 3.11 -12.56
CA PHE A 107 5.40 2.11 -13.32
C PHE A 107 4.40 2.71 -14.29
N SER A 108 3.84 3.89 -13.98
CA SER A 108 2.93 4.62 -14.86
C SER A 108 3.48 4.88 -16.27
N GLU A 109 4.81 4.95 -16.44
CA GLU A 109 5.46 5.15 -17.74
C GLU A 109 5.43 3.88 -18.61
N PHE A 110 5.28 2.70 -17.97
CA PHE A 110 5.43 1.38 -18.60
C PHE A 110 4.12 0.61 -18.75
N LEU A 111 2.98 1.16 -18.29
CA LEU A 111 1.69 0.48 -18.39
C LEU A 111 1.13 0.50 -19.82
N TYR A 112 0.68 -0.67 -20.29
CA TYR A 112 -0.15 -0.79 -21.48
C TYR A 112 -1.61 -0.63 -21.07
N LEU A 113 -2.19 0.51 -21.43
CA LEU A 113 -3.58 0.87 -21.16
C LEU A 113 -4.34 1.08 -22.46
N GLY A 114 -5.62 0.70 -22.51
CA GLY A 114 -6.52 1.02 -23.62
C GLY A 114 -6.73 2.52 -23.75
N LYS A 115 -7.13 2.97 -24.93
CA LYS A 115 -7.27 4.40 -25.25
C LYS A 115 -8.20 5.13 -24.27
N SER A 116 -9.36 4.55 -24.00
CA SER A 116 -10.33 5.14 -23.05
C SER A 116 -9.73 5.28 -21.65
N GLU A 117 -9.06 4.25 -21.15
CA GLU A 117 -8.44 4.26 -19.83
C GLU A 117 -7.31 5.30 -19.72
N GLN A 118 -6.52 5.46 -20.79
CA GLN A 118 -5.51 6.52 -20.84
C GLN A 118 -6.12 7.92 -20.78
N LEU A 119 -7.22 8.16 -21.52
CA LEU A 119 -7.90 9.46 -21.55
C LEU A 119 -8.53 9.84 -20.21
N THR A 120 -8.94 8.86 -19.41
CA THR A 120 -9.53 9.07 -18.07
C THR A 120 -8.50 9.08 -16.94
N GLY A 121 -7.20 9.18 -17.26
CA GLY A 121 -6.14 9.28 -16.26
C GLY A 121 -5.74 7.95 -15.61
N GLY A 122 -6.02 6.81 -16.24
CA GLY A 122 -5.72 5.47 -15.72
C GLY A 122 -4.26 5.25 -15.34
N LYS A 123 -3.31 5.96 -15.98
CA LYS A 123 -1.88 5.87 -15.66
C LYS A 123 -1.52 6.27 -14.22
N ASP A 124 -2.33 7.12 -13.60
CA ASP A 124 -2.10 7.60 -12.24
C ASP A 124 -3.13 7.07 -11.25
N ARG A 125 -4.02 6.14 -11.68
CA ARG A 125 -5.03 5.54 -10.81
C ARG A 125 -4.37 4.58 -9.81
N PRO A 126 -4.58 4.78 -8.49
CA PRO A 126 -3.91 3.98 -7.46
C PRO A 126 -4.13 2.48 -7.61
N ALA A 127 -5.36 2.03 -7.86
CA ALA A 127 -5.66 0.61 -8.03
C ALA A 127 -4.88 -0.01 -9.19
N ILE A 128 -4.90 0.59 -10.39
CA ILE A 128 -4.17 0.07 -11.57
C ILE A 128 -2.66 -0.03 -11.30
N LEU A 129 -2.12 0.94 -10.57
CA LEU A 129 -0.70 0.94 -10.21
C LEU A 129 -0.38 -0.11 -9.15
N ALA A 130 -1.24 -0.32 -8.16
CA ALA A 130 -1.09 -1.38 -7.17
C ALA A 130 -1.15 -2.77 -7.82
N ASP A 131 -2.17 -3.03 -8.64
CA ASP A 131 -2.34 -4.29 -9.39
C ASP A 131 -1.12 -4.61 -10.26
N SER A 132 -0.50 -3.57 -10.85
CA SER A 132 0.72 -3.76 -11.64
C SER A 132 1.93 -4.18 -10.79
N VAL A 133 2.03 -3.75 -9.53
CA VAL A 133 3.08 -4.20 -8.59
C VAL A 133 2.91 -5.68 -8.30
N GLU A 134 1.71 -6.12 -7.99
CA GLU A 134 1.41 -7.53 -7.74
C GLU A 134 1.70 -8.38 -8.99
N ALA A 135 1.26 -7.91 -10.16
CA ALA A 135 1.55 -8.61 -11.40
C ALA A 135 3.06 -8.73 -11.70
N ILE A 136 3.86 -7.70 -11.40
CA ILE A 136 5.32 -7.73 -11.52
C ILE A 136 5.93 -8.71 -10.51
N ILE A 137 5.44 -8.75 -9.27
CA ILE A 137 5.86 -9.72 -8.25
C ILE A 137 5.68 -11.14 -8.77
N ALA A 138 4.51 -11.46 -9.33
CA ALA A 138 4.27 -12.78 -9.93
C ALA A 138 5.18 -13.06 -11.14
N ALA A 139 5.37 -12.08 -12.01
CA ALA A 139 6.25 -12.23 -13.17
C ALA A 139 7.70 -12.49 -12.74
N MET A 140 8.22 -11.78 -11.75
CA MET A 140 9.55 -12.01 -11.17
C MET A 140 9.67 -13.41 -10.56
N TYR A 141 8.63 -13.86 -9.84
CA TYR A 141 8.59 -15.20 -9.26
C TYR A 141 8.66 -16.29 -10.33
N LEU A 142 7.87 -16.17 -11.38
CA LEU A 142 7.83 -17.15 -12.48
C LEU A 142 9.13 -17.17 -13.31
N ASP A 143 9.83 -16.04 -13.41
CA ASP A 143 11.07 -15.90 -14.18
C ASP A 143 12.31 -16.23 -13.36
N GLY A 144 12.42 -15.76 -12.12
CA GLY A 144 13.63 -15.83 -11.29
C GLY A 144 13.48 -16.62 -9.99
N GLY A 145 12.25 -17.01 -9.63
CA GLY A 145 11.97 -17.78 -8.42
C GLY A 145 11.86 -16.93 -7.17
N LEU A 146 11.58 -17.61 -6.05
CA LEU A 146 11.22 -16.98 -4.77
C LEU A 146 12.30 -16.04 -4.23
N LYS A 147 13.58 -16.38 -4.38
CA LYS A 147 14.70 -15.60 -3.84
C LYS A 147 14.79 -14.20 -4.45
N GLU A 148 14.56 -14.07 -5.75
CA GLU A 148 14.67 -12.79 -6.44
C GLU A 148 13.47 -11.88 -6.08
N VAL A 149 12.27 -12.43 -6.06
CA VAL A 149 11.08 -11.66 -5.70
C VAL A 149 11.07 -11.27 -4.22
N GLU A 150 11.59 -12.11 -3.33
CA GLU A 150 11.76 -11.77 -1.91
C GLU A 150 12.65 -10.53 -1.72
N LYS A 151 13.76 -10.44 -2.46
CA LYS A 151 14.62 -9.24 -2.44
C LYS A 151 13.85 -7.99 -2.85
N PHE A 152 13.07 -8.06 -3.92
CA PHE A 152 12.29 -6.93 -4.42
C PHE A 152 11.26 -6.48 -3.39
N ILE A 153 10.47 -7.41 -2.85
CA ILE A 153 9.42 -7.11 -1.86
C ILE A 153 10.01 -6.49 -0.60
N ILE A 154 11.03 -7.12 -0.01
CA ILE A 154 11.60 -6.65 1.25
C ILE A 154 12.31 -5.30 1.07
N ASN A 155 13.05 -5.08 -0.01
CA ASN A 155 13.68 -3.80 -0.29
C ASN A 155 12.68 -2.62 -0.42
N ASN A 156 11.44 -2.92 -0.77
CA ASN A 156 10.40 -1.90 -0.91
C ASN A 156 9.51 -1.74 0.33
N LEU A 157 9.33 -2.79 1.14
CA LEU A 157 8.41 -2.77 2.28
C LEU A 157 9.10 -2.68 3.65
N LYS A 158 10.41 -2.92 3.73
CA LYS A 158 11.14 -3.00 5.02
C LYS A 158 10.90 -1.78 5.92
N GLU A 159 11.02 -0.59 5.37
CA GLU A 159 10.82 0.65 6.13
C GLU A 159 9.36 0.79 6.64
N GLU A 160 8.38 0.48 5.80
CA GLU A 160 6.96 0.51 6.20
C GLU A 160 6.66 -0.56 7.26
N ILE A 161 7.26 -1.74 7.15
CA ILE A 161 7.15 -2.81 8.18
C ILE A 161 7.73 -2.31 9.50
N GLU A 162 8.93 -1.71 9.50
CA GLU A 162 9.56 -1.16 10.71
C GLU A 162 8.73 -0.06 11.37
N ILE A 163 8.08 0.78 10.59
CA ILE A 163 7.17 1.81 11.11
C ILE A 163 5.91 1.16 11.68
N ALA A 164 5.28 0.25 10.95
CA ALA A 164 4.04 -0.41 11.36
C ALA A 164 4.23 -1.26 12.63
N THR A 165 5.36 -1.96 12.77
CA THR A 165 5.67 -2.78 13.96
C THR A 165 5.85 -1.93 15.22
N LYS A 166 6.37 -0.71 15.11
CA LYS A 166 6.49 0.20 16.27
C LYS A 166 5.14 0.68 16.79
N HIS A 167 4.12 0.70 15.95
CA HIS A 167 2.79 1.24 16.26
C HIS A 167 1.70 0.17 16.41
N VAL A 168 1.99 -1.09 16.09
CA VAL A 168 0.99 -2.18 16.11
C VAL A 168 0.53 -2.53 17.53
N GLY A 169 1.38 -2.32 18.52
CA GLY A 169 1.06 -2.51 19.94
C GLY A 169 0.28 -1.35 20.56
N ASP A 170 0.13 -0.25 19.84
CA ASP A 170 -0.75 0.83 20.26
C ASP A 170 -2.18 0.29 20.21
N ARG A 171 -2.70 -0.06 21.41
CA ARG A 171 -4.08 -0.54 21.52
C ARG A 171 -4.99 0.47 20.83
N ASP A 172 -5.84 0.02 19.94
CA ASP A 172 -6.93 0.85 19.42
C ASP A 172 -7.96 1.03 20.54
N TYR A 173 -7.60 1.91 21.49
CA TYR A 173 -8.43 2.22 22.63
C TYR A 173 -9.82 2.71 22.21
N LYS A 174 -9.98 3.25 20.98
CA LYS A 174 -11.28 3.66 20.47
C LYS A 174 -12.18 2.48 20.20
N THR A 175 -11.66 1.47 19.49
CA THR A 175 -12.40 0.23 19.23
C THR A 175 -12.70 -0.51 20.52
N VAL A 176 -11.71 -0.68 21.42
CA VAL A 176 -11.92 -1.32 22.71
C VAL A 176 -12.96 -0.60 23.57
N LEU A 177 -12.94 0.75 23.58
CA LEU A 177 -13.95 1.54 24.30
C LEU A 177 -15.34 1.38 23.67
N GLN A 178 -15.41 1.38 22.35
CA GLN A 178 -16.66 1.21 21.63
C GLN A 178 -17.28 -0.17 21.92
N GLU A 179 -16.51 -1.25 21.78
CA GLU A 179 -16.95 -2.61 22.11
C GLU A 179 -17.49 -2.68 23.53
N LYS A 180 -16.71 -2.18 24.50
CA LYS A 180 -17.09 -2.22 25.92
C LYS A 180 -18.36 -1.42 26.22
N LEU A 181 -18.57 -0.28 25.57
CA LEU A 181 -19.75 0.55 25.78
C LEU A 181 -20.99 -0.03 25.07
N GLN A 182 -20.81 -0.75 23.97
CA GLN A 182 -21.89 -1.37 23.21
C GLN A 182 -22.32 -2.75 23.77
N GLU A 183 -21.58 -3.34 24.68
CA GLU A 183 -22.00 -4.58 25.37
C GLU A 183 -23.38 -4.48 26.03
N HIS A 184 -23.85 -3.28 26.34
CA HIS A 184 -25.12 -3.04 27.02
C HIS A 184 -26.19 -2.36 26.14
N GLY A 185 -26.00 -2.37 24.82
CA GLY A 185 -26.95 -1.84 23.83
C GLY A 185 -26.38 -0.71 22.99
N ASP A 186 -27.24 -0.16 22.11
CA ASP A 186 -26.84 0.95 21.23
C ASP A 186 -26.59 2.23 22.01
N VAL A 187 -25.37 2.75 21.92
CA VAL A 187 -24.92 3.96 22.60
C VAL A 187 -24.30 4.93 21.61
N ARG A 188 -24.49 6.22 21.85
CA ARG A 188 -23.88 7.28 21.05
C ARG A 188 -22.56 7.72 21.66
N ILE A 189 -21.46 7.32 21.03
CA ILE A 189 -20.10 7.72 21.42
C ILE A 189 -19.67 8.85 20.48
N VAL A 190 -19.27 9.98 21.05
CA VAL A 190 -18.83 11.17 20.30
C VAL A 190 -17.41 11.55 20.74
N TYR A 191 -16.55 11.82 19.76
CA TYR A 191 -15.20 12.37 19.98
C TYR A 191 -15.13 13.77 19.40
N GLU A 192 -14.70 14.73 20.20
CA GLU A 192 -14.58 16.14 19.82
C GLU A 192 -13.20 16.68 20.16
N ILE A 193 -12.63 17.50 19.27
CA ILE A 193 -11.43 18.28 19.58
C ILE A 193 -11.88 19.51 20.35
N THR A 194 -11.44 19.62 21.59
CA THR A 194 -11.79 20.74 22.48
C THR A 194 -10.78 21.87 22.45
N LYS A 195 -9.52 21.58 22.03
CA LYS A 195 -8.46 22.57 21.99
C LYS A 195 -7.42 22.20 20.94
N GLU A 196 -6.92 23.23 20.23
CA GLU A 196 -5.80 23.12 19.30
C GLU A 196 -4.84 24.28 19.61
N GLU A 197 -3.59 23.97 19.95
CA GLU A 197 -2.58 24.95 20.40
C GLU A 197 -1.22 24.66 19.76
N GLY A 198 -0.42 25.71 19.62
CA GLY A 198 0.95 25.66 19.14
C GLY A 198 1.11 26.01 17.66
N PRO A 199 2.34 26.28 17.21
CA PRO A 199 2.65 26.58 15.82
C PRO A 199 2.50 25.33 14.94
N ASP A 200 2.34 25.51 13.62
CA ASP A 200 2.05 24.44 12.66
C ASP A 200 3.01 23.25 12.74
N HIS A 201 4.26 23.49 13.06
CA HIS A 201 5.31 22.46 13.19
C HIS A 201 5.33 21.74 14.56
N ASN A 202 4.55 22.23 15.55
CA ASN A 202 4.49 21.64 16.89
C ASN A 202 3.09 21.83 17.52
N LYS A 203 2.05 21.44 16.80
CA LYS A 203 0.67 21.49 17.28
C LYS A 203 0.40 20.45 18.37
N SER A 204 -0.39 20.86 19.36
CA SER A 204 -0.96 20.00 20.40
C SER A 204 -2.48 20.07 20.33
N PHE A 205 -3.11 18.91 20.41
CA PHE A 205 -4.57 18.76 20.37
C PHE A 205 -5.08 18.21 21.69
N GLU A 206 -6.18 18.75 22.18
CA GLU A 206 -6.94 18.14 23.28
C GLU A 206 -8.29 17.66 22.71
N ALA A 207 -8.64 16.42 23.05
CA ALA A 207 -9.90 15.81 22.66
C ALA A 207 -10.66 15.32 23.89
N GLN A 208 -11.99 15.28 23.79
CA GLN A 208 -12.85 14.60 24.73
C GLN A 208 -13.62 13.47 24.06
N VAL A 209 -13.94 12.43 24.85
CA VAL A 209 -14.89 11.38 24.48
C VAL A 209 -16.10 11.45 25.39
N SER A 210 -17.30 11.39 24.81
CA SER A 210 -18.56 11.41 25.53
C SER A 210 -19.47 10.23 25.16
N LEU A 211 -20.26 9.77 26.11
CA LEU A 211 -21.29 8.75 25.98
C LEU A 211 -22.63 9.40 26.24
N ASN A 212 -23.54 9.37 25.26
CA ASN A 212 -24.88 9.94 25.34
C ASN A 212 -24.87 11.40 25.89
N GLY A 213 -23.88 12.19 25.48
CA GLY A 213 -23.69 13.60 25.90
C GLY A 213 -22.90 13.79 27.20
N LYS A 214 -22.64 12.74 27.98
CA LYS A 214 -21.81 12.83 29.19
C LYS A 214 -20.34 12.60 28.89
N VAL A 215 -19.47 13.53 29.22
CA VAL A 215 -18.01 13.40 29.02
C VAL A 215 -17.45 12.30 29.92
N LEU A 216 -16.78 11.31 29.34
CA LEU A 216 -16.11 10.22 30.05
C LEU A 216 -14.66 10.57 30.40
N ALA A 217 -13.92 11.14 29.45
CA ALA A 217 -12.53 11.51 29.64
C ALA A 217 -12.04 12.51 28.60
N LYS A 218 -10.86 13.11 28.88
CA LYS A 218 -10.11 13.97 27.96
C LYS A 218 -8.70 13.42 27.72
N GLY A 219 -8.17 13.61 26.50
CA GLY A 219 -6.83 13.18 26.11
C GLY A 219 -6.11 14.27 25.32
N LYS A 220 -4.78 14.29 25.42
CA LYS A 220 -3.91 15.18 24.65
C LYS A 220 -3.00 14.39 23.74
N GLY A 221 -2.64 14.96 22.57
CA GLY A 221 -1.72 14.35 21.62
C GLY A 221 -1.16 15.36 20.63
N LYS A 222 -0.13 14.96 19.89
CA LYS A 222 0.47 15.76 18.81
C LYS A 222 -0.33 15.73 17.51
N SER A 223 -1.37 14.91 17.44
CA SER A 223 -2.33 14.85 16.34
C SER A 223 -3.75 14.63 16.87
N LYS A 224 -4.78 14.99 16.09
CA LYS A 224 -6.18 14.75 16.43
C LYS A 224 -6.45 13.27 16.72
N LYS A 225 -5.83 12.36 15.92
CA LYS A 225 -5.92 10.90 16.11
C LYS A 225 -5.34 10.46 17.45
N GLU A 226 -4.18 10.97 17.82
CA GLU A 226 -3.53 10.66 19.08
C GLU A 226 -4.33 11.20 20.28
N ALA A 227 -4.84 12.44 20.20
CA ALA A 227 -5.68 13.02 21.24
C ALA A 227 -6.96 12.20 21.48
N HIS A 228 -7.64 11.75 20.42
CA HIS A 228 -8.79 10.85 20.53
C HIS A 228 -8.41 9.52 21.18
N MET A 229 -7.26 8.93 20.80
CA MET A 229 -6.77 7.67 21.35
C MET A 229 -6.47 7.76 22.84
N GLN A 230 -5.84 8.87 23.28
CA GLN A 230 -5.57 9.13 24.69
C GLN A 230 -6.85 9.39 25.51
N ALA A 231 -7.87 10.05 24.91
CA ALA A 231 -9.17 10.21 25.53
C ALA A 231 -9.87 8.85 25.76
N ALA A 232 -9.86 7.99 24.74
CA ALA A 232 -10.41 6.63 24.84
C ALA A 232 -9.68 5.77 25.88
N LYS A 233 -8.35 5.83 25.93
CA LYS A 233 -7.53 5.14 26.93
C LYS A 233 -7.92 5.52 28.34
N LYS A 234 -7.98 6.82 28.64
CA LYS A 234 -8.38 7.33 29.97
C LYS A 234 -9.82 6.97 30.31
N ALA A 235 -10.73 6.99 29.33
CA ALA A 235 -12.11 6.54 29.58
C ALA A 235 -12.15 5.09 30.04
N LEU A 236 -11.40 4.19 29.39
CA LEU A 236 -11.29 2.78 29.77
C LEU A 236 -10.63 2.59 31.14
N GLU A 237 -9.66 3.42 31.51
CA GLU A 237 -9.02 3.39 32.83
C GLU A 237 -10.00 3.82 33.93
N ASN A 238 -10.85 4.82 33.68
CA ASN A 238 -11.87 5.29 34.59
C ASN A 238 -13.06 4.33 34.78
N MET A 239 -13.18 3.31 33.89
CA MET A 239 -14.25 2.30 33.93
C MET A 239 -13.80 0.98 34.61
N LYS A 240 -12.57 0.93 35.10
CA LYS A 240 -12.07 -0.19 35.92
C LYS A 240 -12.47 0.02 37.38
#